data_50e7515453d466e1bdf7707878377781
#
_entry.id   50e7515453d466e1bdf7707878377781
#
_cell.length_a   1.000
_cell.length_b   1.000
_cell.length_c   1.000
_cell.angle_alpha   90.00
_cell.angle_beta   90.00
_cell.angle_gamma   90.00
#
_symmetry.space_group_name_H-M   'P 1'
#
loop_
_entity.id
_entity.type
_entity.pdbx_description
1 polymer ?
#
loop_
_entity_poly.entity_id
_entity_poly.type
_entity_poly.pdbx_seq_one_letter_code
_entity_poly.pdbx_strand_id
1 'polypeptide(L)'
;MQNCYNAFAELGLHGTGIRALANYCGYSTSMIYTYFKDLDSLIIESTEYCMSKVEDDFMAIAPVNVPDLWRFIDEIPYWTAEKHGKKYRLMYQVYTHPKYREHGQRFFSGVDKRYTEYAMLLESKLGIPYQKLTPLIFILIRACVHYALFEDDFYLKSQIAVLKESLELFIMKYNPQMFSGNFGE
;
A
#
# COMPACT_ATOMS: atom_id res chain seq x y z
N MET A 1 3.39 -19.50 1.60
CA MET A 1 3.09 -18.23 2.26
C MET A 1 1.73 -17.66 1.85
N GLN A 2 1.41 -17.46 0.56
CA GLN A 2 0.13 -16.87 0.15
C GLN A 2 -1.09 -17.57 0.74
N ASN A 3 -1.15 -18.90 0.67
CA ASN A 3 -2.29 -19.67 1.22
C ASN A 3 -2.41 -19.51 2.75
N CYS A 4 -1.29 -19.43 3.47
CA CYS A 4 -1.31 -19.20 4.91
C CYS A 4 -1.85 -17.79 5.24
N TYR A 5 -1.44 -16.79 4.49
CA TYR A 5 -1.98 -15.44 4.63
C TYR A 5 -3.47 -15.38 4.34
N ASN A 6 -3.92 -16.02 3.26
CA ASN A 6 -5.34 -16.11 2.93
C ASN A 6 -6.15 -16.81 4.04
N ALA A 7 -5.58 -17.87 4.63
CA ALA A 7 -6.19 -18.55 5.77
C ALA A 7 -6.38 -17.60 6.97
N PHE A 8 -5.37 -16.81 7.32
CA PHE A 8 -5.50 -15.80 8.38
C PHE A 8 -6.51 -14.70 8.02
N ALA A 9 -6.57 -14.29 6.75
CA ALA A 9 -7.52 -13.27 6.30
C ALA A 9 -8.98 -13.75 6.35
N GLU A 10 -9.21 -15.05 6.16
CA GLU A 10 -10.56 -15.64 6.17
C GLU A 10 -10.97 -16.14 7.56
N LEU A 11 -10.09 -16.83 8.27
CA LEU A 11 -10.36 -17.45 9.58
C LEU A 11 -10.17 -16.49 10.75
N GLY A 12 -9.51 -15.36 10.51
CA GLY A 12 -9.08 -14.42 11.54
C GLY A 12 -7.74 -14.80 12.17
N LEU A 13 -7.03 -13.79 12.66
CA LEU A 13 -5.73 -13.98 13.32
C LEU A 13 -5.88 -14.66 14.70
N HIS A 14 -6.93 -14.28 15.45
CA HIS A 14 -7.20 -14.80 16.76
C HIS A 14 -7.89 -16.17 16.67
N GLY A 15 -7.28 -17.19 17.27
CA GLY A 15 -7.83 -18.55 17.28
C GLY A 15 -7.42 -19.44 16.10
N THR A 16 -6.73 -18.90 15.10
CA THR A 16 -6.22 -19.70 13.98
C THR A 16 -4.88 -20.33 14.36
N GLY A 17 -4.94 -21.55 14.86
CA GLY A 17 -3.75 -22.34 15.19
C GLY A 17 -3.19 -23.07 13.96
N ILE A 18 -1.98 -23.65 14.14
CA ILE A 18 -1.25 -24.35 13.07
C ILE A 18 -2.06 -25.49 12.41
N ARG A 19 -2.93 -26.17 13.18
CA ARG A 19 -3.80 -27.24 12.65
C ARG A 19 -4.85 -26.71 11.69
N ALA A 20 -5.49 -25.59 12.03
CA ALA A 20 -6.47 -24.95 11.17
C ALA A 20 -5.82 -24.47 9.86
N LEU A 21 -4.64 -23.87 9.96
CA LEU A 21 -3.84 -23.47 8.80
C LEU A 21 -3.44 -24.64 7.92
N ALA A 22 -2.95 -25.72 8.52
CA ALA A 22 -2.58 -26.92 7.79
C ALA A 22 -3.76 -27.49 7.01
N ASN A 23 -4.92 -27.61 7.64
CA ASN A 23 -6.15 -28.07 6.99
C ASN A 23 -6.58 -27.15 5.85
N TYR A 24 -6.58 -25.82 6.07
CA TYR A 24 -6.94 -24.83 5.04
C TYR A 24 -6.01 -24.90 3.83
N CYS A 25 -4.71 -25.03 4.07
CA CYS A 25 -3.69 -25.08 3.01
C CYS A 25 -3.55 -26.46 2.34
N GLY A 26 -4.19 -27.51 2.87
CA GLY A 26 -4.03 -28.87 2.38
C GLY A 26 -2.68 -29.49 2.71
N TYR A 27 -2.04 -29.06 3.80
CA TYR A 27 -0.73 -29.53 4.25
C TYR A 27 -0.83 -30.24 5.60
N SER A 28 0.19 -31.05 5.93
CA SER A 28 0.36 -31.57 7.29
C SER A 28 0.98 -30.49 8.21
N THR A 29 0.70 -30.57 9.50
CA THR A 29 1.33 -29.68 10.49
C THR A 29 2.85 -29.84 10.51
N SER A 30 3.35 -31.08 10.32
CA SER A 30 4.79 -31.36 10.23
C SER A 30 5.42 -30.66 9.03
N MET A 31 4.73 -30.61 7.90
CA MET A 31 5.21 -29.88 6.72
C MET A 31 5.34 -28.38 6.98
N ILE A 32 4.39 -27.78 7.70
CA ILE A 32 4.49 -26.35 8.06
C ILE A 32 5.72 -26.12 8.96
N TYR A 33 5.93 -26.95 9.97
CA TYR A 33 7.10 -26.84 10.87
C TYR A 33 8.45 -27.12 10.20
N THR A 34 8.46 -27.70 9.00
CA THR A 34 9.70 -27.84 8.22
C THR A 34 10.19 -26.47 7.70
N TYR A 35 9.26 -25.55 7.44
CA TYR A 35 9.57 -24.23 6.87
C TYR A 35 9.53 -23.09 7.89
N PHE A 36 8.70 -23.22 8.95
CA PHE A 36 8.49 -22.16 9.93
C PHE A 36 8.74 -22.71 11.33
N LYS A 37 9.54 -21.99 12.09
CA LYS A 37 9.91 -22.36 13.46
C LYS A 37 8.68 -22.51 14.37
N ASP A 38 7.75 -21.59 14.24
CA ASP A 38 6.54 -21.48 15.05
C ASP A 38 5.44 -20.70 14.32
N LEU A 39 4.28 -20.57 14.96
CA LEU A 39 3.15 -19.83 14.41
C LEU A 39 3.46 -18.35 14.22
N ASP A 40 4.25 -17.74 15.10
CA ASP A 40 4.61 -16.33 15.02
C ASP A 40 5.47 -16.04 13.78
N SER A 41 6.48 -16.87 13.54
CA SER A 41 7.31 -16.79 12.32
C SER A 41 6.45 -16.91 11.08
N LEU A 42 5.50 -17.84 11.07
CA LEU A 42 4.57 -18.01 9.95
C LEU A 42 3.69 -16.76 9.72
N ILE A 43 3.13 -16.18 10.80
CA ILE A 43 2.32 -14.96 10.73
C ILE A 43 3.14 -13.81 10.13
N ILE A 44 4.33 -13.57 10.67
CA ILE A 44 5.21 -12.47 10.26
C ILE A 44 5.62 -12.64 8.80
N GLU A 45 6.23 -13.78 8.46
CA GLU A 45 6.79 -14.02 7.12
C GLU A 45 5.70 -14.05 6.04
N SER A 46 4.52 -14.64 6.33
CA SER A 46 3.41 -14.61 5.37
C SER A 46 2.85 -13.21 5.18
N THR A 47 2.80 -12.40 6.24
CA THR A 47 2.35 -11.01 6.16
C THR A 47 3.32 -10.15 5.35
N GLU A 48 4.62 -10.22 5.65
CA GLU A 48 5.67 -9.52 4.91
C GLU A 48 5.67 -9.90 3.42
N TYR A 49 5.57 -11.20 3.12
CA TYR A 49 5.49 -11.69 1.75
C TYR A 49 4.27 -11.13 1.00
N CYS A 50 3.09 -11.17 1.62
CA CYS A 50 1.87 -10.72 0.96
C CYS A 50 1.84 -9.19 0.80
N MET A 51 2.37 -8.47 1.77
CA MET A 51 2.42 -7.01 1.68
C MET A 51 3.47 -6.54 0.68
N SER A 52 4.62 -7.23 0.55
CA SER A 52 5.55 -6.91 -0.54
C SER A 52 4.93 -7.13 -1.91
N LYS A 53 4.05 -8.12 -2.09
CA LYS A 53 3.29 -8.30 -3.35
C LYS A 53 2.26 -7.20 -3.59
N VAL A 54 1.61 -6.70 -2.54
CA VAL A 54 0.71 -5.53 -2.65
C VAL A 54 1.49 -4.30 -3.12
N GLU A 55 2.68 -4.08 -2.55
CA GLU A 55 3.57 -2.99 -2.96
C GLU A 55 4.06 -3.16 -4.42
N ASP A 56 4.42 -4.38 -4.82
CA ASP A 56 4.81 -4.67 -6.20
C ASP A 56 3.66 -4.39 -7.17
N ASP A 57 2.43 -4.81 -6.84
CA ASP A 57 1.24 -4.54 -7.65
C ASP A 57 0.97 -3.03 -7.78
N PHE A 58 1.11 -2.27 -6.69
CA PHE A 58 0.96 -0.82 -6.71
C PHE A 58 2.01 -0.15 -7.59
N MET A 59 3.28 -0.50 -7.41
CA MET A 59 4.38 0.08 -8.17
C MET A 59 4.31 -0.28 -9.66
N ALA A 60 3.74 -1.43 -10.02
CA ALA A 60 3.56 -1.84 -11.41
C ALA A 60 2.56 -0.98 -12.19
N ILE A 61 1.60 -0.34 -11.50
CA ILE A 61 0.57 0.52 -12.12
C ILE A 61 0.78 2.00 -11.85
N ALA A 62 1.76 2.36 -10.99
CA ALA A 62 2.05 3.74 -10.66
C ALA A 62 2.52 4.51 -11.91
N PRO A 63 1.86 5.64 -12.27
CA PRO A 63 2.14 6.33 -13.52
C PRO A 63 3.48 7.08 -13.46
N VAL A 64 4.12 7.19 -14.62
CA VAL A 64 5.36 7.95 -14.79
C VAL A 64 5.17 9.18 -15.69
N ASN A 65 3.94 9.49 -16.06
CA ASN A 65 3.57 10.66 -16.85
C ASN A 65 2.41 11.43 -16.21
N VAL A 66 2.28 12.71 -16.55
CA VAL A 66 1.32 13.63 -15.91
C VAL A 66 -0.14 13.36 -16.29
N PRO A 67 -0.51 13.09 -17.55
CA PRO A 67 -1.89 12.84 -17.90
C PRO A 67 -2.51 11.67 -17.15
N ASP A 68 -1.73 10.59 -16.96
CA ASP A 68 -2.21 9.41 -16.24
C ASP A 68 -2.22 9.61 -14.72
N LEU A 69 -1.43 10.54 -14.18
CA LEU A 69 -1.33 10.80 -12.74
C LEU A 69 -2.66 11.26 -12.15
N TRP A 70 -3.38 12.16 -12.81
CA TRP A 70 -4.67 12.67 -12.33
C TRP A 70 -5.73 11.57 -12.26
N ARG A 71 -5.84 10.78 -13.32
CA ARG A 71 -6.75 9.64 -13.36
C ARG A 71 -6.35 8.60 -12.30
N PHE A 72 -5.07 8.31 -12.19
CA PHE A 72 -4.56 7.39 -11.19
C PHE A 72 -4.93 7.80 -9.76
N ILE A 73 -4.77 9.09 -9.40
CA ILE A 73 -5.14 9.61 -8.08
C ILE A 73 -6.63 9.36 -7.77
N ASP A 74 -7.50 9.47 -8.76
CA ASP A 74 -8.93 9.25 -8.58
C ASP A 74 -9.30 7.76 -8.48
N GLU A 75 -8.65 6.90 -9.24
CA GLU A 75 -9.03 5.49 -9.38
C GLU A 75 -8.33 4.55 -8.40
N ILE A 76 -7.09 4.87 -7.99
CA ILE A 76 -6.27 3.97 -7.19
C ILE A 76 -6.88 3.62 -5.82
N PRO A 77 -7.63 4.49 -5.10
CA PRO A 77 -8.25 4.11 -3.85
C PRO A 77 -9.27 2.98 -4.00
N TYR A 78 -10.09 3.02 -5.02
CA TYR A 78 -11.11 2.01 -5.31
C TYR A 78 -10.48 0.69 -5.74
N TRP A 79 -9.50 0.75 -6.64
CA TRP A 79 -8.71 -0.42 -7.03
C TRP A 79 -8.01 -1.07 -5.83
N THR A 80 -7.43 -0.26 -4.93
CA THR A 80 -6.78 -0.75 -3.71
C THR A 80 -7.76 -1.45 -2.79
N ALA A 81 -8.94 -0.89 -2.58
CA ALA A 81 -9.98 -1.48 -1.75
C ALA A 81 -10.48 -2.81 -2.30
N GLU A 82 -10.78 -2.86 -3.60
CA GLU A 82 -11.27 -4.05 -4.28
C GLU A 82 -10.23 -5.17 -4.26
N LYS A 83 -9.01 -4.87 -4.71
CA LYS A 83 -7.96 -5.88 -4.89
C LYS A 83 -7.27 -6.31 -3.59
N HIS A 84 -7.10 -5.39 -2.65
CA HIS A 84 -6.22 -5.58 -1.49
C HIS A 84 -6.87 -5.30 -0.12
N GLY A 85 -8.14 -4.91 -0.05
CA GLY A 85 -8.78 -4.51 1.20
C GLY A 85 -8.68 -5.55 2.32
N LYS A 86 -8.90 -6.84 2.01
CA LYS A 86 -8.75 -7.94 2.99
C LYS A 86 -7.30 -8.08 3.49
N LYS A 87 -6.32 -7.85 2.61
CA LYS A 87 -4.90 -7.94 2.95
C LYS A 87 -4.49 -6.80 3.90
N TYR A 88 -4.96 -5.59 3.64
CA TYR A 88 -4.71 -4.45 4.54
C TYR A 88 -5.32 -4.64 5.91
N ARG A 89 -6.55 -5.17 6.00
CA ARG A 89 -7.17 -5.49 7.31
C ARG A 89 -6.32 -6.43 8.15
N LEU A 90 -5.83 -7.52 7.54
CA LEU A 90 -4.97 -8.46 8.25
C LEU A 90 -3.61 -7.84 8.62
N MET A 91 -2.99 -7.11 7.69
CA MET A 91 -1.72 -6.41 7.95
C MET A 91 -1.83 -5.49 9.17
N TYR A 92 -2.90 -4.69 9.26
CA TYR A 92 -3.11 -3.82 10.42
C TYR A 92 -3.26 -4.62 11.72
N GLN A 93 -4.01 -5.72 11.71
CA GLN A 93 -4.14 -6.60 12.88
C GLN A 93 -2.77 -7.13 13.34
N VAL A 94 -1.92 -7.56 12.39
CA VAL A 94 -0.59 -8.07 12.69
C VAL A 94 0.33 -6.95 13.16
N TYR A 95 0.51 -5.90 12.38
CA TYR A 95 1.55 -4.89 12.63
C TYR A 95 1.21 -3.89 13.75
N THR A 96 -0.06 -3.78 14.16
CA THR A 96 -0.45 -3.02 15.36
C THR A 96 -0.43 -3.87 16.63
N HIS A 97 -0.36 -5.19 16.53
CA HIS A 97 -0.24 -6.06 17.69
C HIS A 97 1.10 -5.84 18.39
N PRO A 98 1.16 -5.65 19.73
CA PRO A 98 2.40 -5.34 20.44
C PRO A 98 3.55 -6.30 20.15
N LYS A 99 3.23 -7.60 20.01
CA LYS A 99 4.21 -8.67 19.75
C LYS A 99 4.93 -8.55 18.41
N TYR A 100 4.28 -7.95 17.37
CA TYR A 100 4.78 -7.90 16.01
C TYR A 100 5.11 -6.47 15.54
N ARG A 101 4.96 -5.50 16.41
CA ARG A 101 5.10 -4.06 16.11
C ARG A 101 6.43 -3.70 15.45
N GLU A 102 7.53 -4.29 15.93
CA GLU A 102 8.87 -4.03 15.37
C GLU A 102 9.00 -4.52 13.93
N HIS A 103 8.35 -5.64 13.58
CA HIS A 103 8.30 -6.10 12.20
C HIS A 103 7.54 -5.13 11.30
N GLY A 104 6.41 -4.61 11.76
CA GLY A 104 5.66 -3.58 11.06
C GLY A 104 6.50 -2.31 10.84
N GLN A 105 7.23 -1.84 11.85
CA GLN A 105 8.11 -0.67 11.73
C GLN A 105 9.20 -0.88 10.68
N ARG A 106 9.85 -2.04 10.66
CA ARG A 106 10.86 -2.37 9.64
C ARG A 106 10.26 -2.45 8.24
N PHE A 107 9.10 -3.07 8.10
CA PHE A 107 8.39 -3.16 6.83
C PHE A 107 8.10 -1.76 6.28
N PHE A 108 7.47 -0.88 7.07
CA PHE A 108 7.15 0.49 6.64
C PHE A 108 8.39 1.32 6.32
N SER A 109 9.49 1.14 7.03
CA SER A 109 10.75 1.82 6.69
C SER A 109 11.28 1.42 5.29
N GLY A 110 11.10 0.16 4.88
CA GLY A 110 11.41 -0.29 3.52
C GLY A 110 10.47 0.29 2.47
N VAL A 111 9.17 0.37 2.78
CA VAL A 111 8.14 0.97 1.93
C VAL A 111 8.41 2.46 1.72
N ASP A 112 8.76 3.21 2.76
CA ASP A 112 9.09 4.62 2.70
C ASP A 112 10.25 4.90 1.72
N LYS A 113 11.24 4.01 1.67
CA LYS A 113 12.34 4.09 0.71
C LYS A 113 11.86 3.92 -0.73
N ARG A 114 11.03 2.91 -1.01
CA ARG A 114 10.47 2.67 -2.36
C ARG A 114 9.67 3.86 -2.87
N TYR A 115 8.84 4.47 -2.03
CA TYR A 115 8.04 5.64 -2.41
C TYR A 115 8.90 6.90 -2.59
N THR A 116 9.98 7.03 -1.84
CA THR A 116 10.95 8.10 -2.07
C THR A 116 11.66 7.93 -3.42
N GLU A 117 12.06 6.73 -3.79
CA GLU A 117 12.65 6.42 -5.10
C GLU A 117 11.65 6.73 -6.25
N TYR A 118 10.37 6.40 -6.07
CA TYR A 118 9.33 6.77 -7.01
C TYR A 118 9.12 8.29 -7.10
N ALA A 119 9.16 9.00 -5.98
CA ALA A 119 9.10 10.47 -5.97
C ALA A 119 10.29 11.12 -6.71
N MET A 120 11.49 10.56 -6.62
CA MET A 120 12.66 10.99 -7.39
C MET A 120 12.47 10.78 -8.89
N LEU A 121 11.84 9.66 -9.29
CA LEU A 121 11.48 9.43 -10.69
C LEU A 121 10.47 10.49 -11.18
N LEU A 122 9.44 10.80 -10.39
CA LEU A 122 8.46 11.83 -10.72
C LEU A 122 9.09 13.24 -10.77
N GLU A 123 10.06 13.55 -9.93
CA GLU A 123 10.79 14.83 -9.98
C GLU A 123 11.36 15.08 -11.38
N SER A 124 11.95 14.06 -12.00
CA SER A 124 12.52 14.16 -13.36
C SER A 124 11.47 14.48 -14.42
N LYS A 125 10.18 14.21 -14.18
CA LYS A 125 9.05 14.42 -15.10
C LYS A 125 8.25 15.68 -14.81
N LEU A 126 8.05 15.97 -13.52
CA LEU A 126 7.22 17.06 -13.06
C LEU A 126 8.02 18.36 -12.80
N GLY A 127 9.35 18.24 -12.60
CA GLY A 127 10.18 19.35 -12.16
C GLY A 127 9.92 19.79 -10.70
N ILE A 128 9.14 19.02 -9.94
CA ILE A 128 8.84 19.27 -8.53
C ILE A 128 9.84 18.51 -7.67
N PRO A 129 10.53 19.13 -6.70
CA PRO A 129 11.46 18.43 -5.83
C PRO A 129 10.83 17.23 -5.14
N TYR A 130 11.49 16.07 -5.16
CA TYR A 130 10.96 14.83 -4.58
C TYR A 130 10.59 14.97 -3.11
N GLN A 131 11.28 15.85 -2.35
CA GLN A 131 10.97 16.14 -0.95
C GLN A 131 9.57 16.74 -0.77
N LYS A 132 8.97 17.30 -1.84
CA LYS A 132 7.59 17.81 -1.87
C LYS A 132 6.61 16.74 -2.36
N LEU A 133 7.05 15.87 -3.25
CA LEU A 133 6.23 14.77 -3.80
C LEU A 133 6.08 13.62 -2.82
N THR A 134 7.12 13.23 -2.10
CA THR A 134 7.08 12.11 -1.15
C THR A 134 5.95 12.23 -0.12
N PRO A 135 5.74 13.38 0.56
CA PRO A 135 4.60 13.53 1.47
C PRO A 135 3.23 13.38 0.79
N LEU A 136 3.09 13.84 -0.45
CA LEU A 136 1.84 13.70 -1.21
C LEU A 136 1.56 12.23 -1.56
N ILE A 137 2.58 11.47 -1.92
CA ILE A 137 2.47 10.02 -2.16
C ILE A 137 2.00 9.33 -0.88
N PHE A 138 2.57 9.67 0.27
CA PHE A 138 2.14 9.10 1.55
C PHE A 138 0.69 9.46 1.91
N ILE A 139 0.25 10.69 1.64
CA ILE A 139 -1.15 11.10 1.82
C ILE A 139 -2.06 10.22 0.94
N LEU A 140 -1.72 10.05 -0.35
CA LEU A 140 -2.50 9.21 -1.27
C LEU A 140 -2.61 7.77 -0.76
N ILE A 141 -1.49 7.15 -0.38
CA ILE A 141 -1.47 5.77 0.12
C ILE A 141 -2.29 5.63 1.40
N ARG A 142 -2.19 6.59 2.32
CA ARG A 142 -2.99 6.58 3.54
C ARG A 142 -4.49 6.73 3.26
N ALA A 143 -4.85 7.57 2.30
CA ALA A 143 -6.24 7.69 1.85
C ALA A 143 -6.75 6.38 1.23
N CYS A 144 -5.96 5.73 0.37
CA CYS A 144 -6.29 4.42 -0.21
C CYS A 144 -6.50 3.35 0.86
N VAL A 145 -5.58 3.25 1.82
CA VAL A 145 -5.67 2.27 2.90
C VAL A 145 -6.84 2.56 3.82
N HIS A 146 -7.08 3.83 4.18
CA HIS A 146 -8.25 4.20 4.99
C HIS A 146 -9.54 3.80 4.30
N TYR A 147 -9.67 4.12 3.01
CA TYR A 147 -10.85 3.73 2.24
C TYR A 147 -11.00 2.20 2.16
N ALA A 148 -9.91 1.46 1.92
CA ALA A 148 -9.92 0.00 1.90
C ALA A 148 -10.34 -0.66 3.23
N LEU A 149 -10.18 0.05 4.36
CA LEU A 149 -10.55 -0.44 5.68
C LEU A 149 -11.99 -0.05 6.09
N PHE A 150 -12.44 1.15 5.75
CA PHE A 150 -13.63 1.77 6.34
C PHE A 150 -14.69 2.17 5.31
N GLU A 151 -14.36 2.17 4.00
CA GLU A 151 -15.23 2.59 2.90
C GLU A 151 -15.79 4.03 3.09
N ASP A 152 -14.99 4.89 3.75
CA ASP A 152 -15.35 6.27 4.08
C ASP A 152 -15.09 7.21 2.88
N ASP A 153 -16.12 7.37 2.07
CA ASP A 153 -16.13 8.24 0.88
C ASP A 153 -15.88 9.71 1.21
N PHE A 154 -16.40 10.20 2.35
CA PHE A 154 -16.23 11.60 2.72
C PHE A 154 -14.76 11.91 3.04
N TYR A 155 -14.14 11.06 3.86
CA TYR A 155 -12.73 11.18 4.17
C TYR A 155 -11.88 11.07 2.90
N LEU A 156 -12.13 10.06 2.06
CA LEU A 156 -11.40 9.86 0.81
C LEU A 156 -11.45 11.09 -0.08
N LYS A 157 -12.65 11.57 -0.41
CA LYS A 157 -12.84 12.73 -1.31
C LYS A 157 -12.17 13.99 -0.78
N SER A 158 -12.24 14.20 0.54
CA SER A 158 -11.57 15.32 1.20
C SER A 158 -10.05 15.26 1.06
N GLN A 159 -9.44 14.09 1.27
CA GLN A 159 -8.00 13.92 1.16
C GLN A 159 -7.52 14.05 -0.31
N ILE A 160 -8.24 13.46 -1.25
CA ILE A 160 -7.93 13.55 -2.68
C ILE A 160 -8.02 14.99 -3.19
N ALA A 161 -9.03 15.76 -2.75
CA ALA A 161 -9.17 17.17 -3.13
C ALA A 161 -7.95 18.00 -2.68
N VAL A 162 -7.56 17.89 -1.41
CA VAL A 162 -6.38 18.59 -0.87
C VAL A 162 -5.09 18.16 -1.54
N LEU A 163 -4.96 16.86 -1.84
CA LEU A 163 -3.78 16.33 -2.52
C LEU A 163 -3.66 16.91 -3.94
N LYS A 164 -4.76 16.95 -4.70
CA LYS A 164 -4.78 17.51 -6.05
C LYS A 164 -4.47 19.02 -6.04
N GLU A 165 -5.10 19.77 -5.15
CA GLU A 165 -4.82 21.21 -4.99
C GLU A 165 -3.36 21.45 -4.65
N SER A 166 -2.78 20.68 -3.72
CA SER A 166 -1.37 20.79 -3.35
C SER A 166 -0.45 20.48 -4.53
N LEU A 167 -0.77 19.45 -5.32
CA LEU A 167 0.01 19.09 -6.51
C LEU A 167 -0.06 20.18 -7.58
N GLU A 168 -1.24 20.75 -7.84
CA GLU A 168 -1.42 21.88 -8.76
C GLU A 168 -0.58 23.09 -8.33
N LEU A 169 -0.63 23.46 -7.06
CA LEU A 169 0.17 24.57 -6.51
C LEU A 169 1.67 24.32 -6.68
N PHE A 170 2.12 23.07 -6.50
CA PHE A 170 3.53 22.72 -6.71
C PHE A 170 3.90 22.76 -8.19
N ILE A 171 3.03 22.30 -9.11
CA ILE A 171 3.26 22.42 -10.56
C ILE A 171 3.38 23.90 -10.93
N MET A 172 2.45 24.74 -10.50
CA MET A 172 2.49 26.19 -10.75
C MET A 172 3.77 26.83 -10.25
N LYS A 173 4.26 26.41 -9.09
CA LYS A 173 5.47 26.97 -8.48
C LYS A 173 6.76 26.52 -9.13
N TYR A 174 6.88 25.24 -9.47
CA TYR A 174 8.14 24.63 -9.87
C TYR A 174 8.24 24.37 -11.38
N ASN A 175 7.10 24.21 -12.05
CA ASN A 175 7.03 23.97 -13.49
C ASN A 175 5.81 24.65 -14.15
N PRO A 176 5.72 26.00 -14.11
CA PRO A 176 4.55 26.75 -14.61
C PRO A 176 4.29 26.51 -16.11
N GLN A 177 5.30 26.09 -16.87
CA GLN A 177 5.16 25.83 -18.31
C GLN A 177 4.25 24.64 -18.61
N MET A 178 4.04 23.73 -17.64
CA MET A 178 3.10 22.62 -17.81
C MET A 178 1.63 23.07 -18.00
N PHE A 179 1.26 24.23 -17.47
CA PHE A 179 -0.08 24.79 -17.65
C PHE A 179 -0.21 25.61 -18.94
N SER A 180 0.90 26.10 -19.49
CA SER A 180 0.90 26.97 -20.69
C SER A 180 0.68 26.17 -21.99
N GLY A 181 0.82 24.85 -21.97
CA GLY A 181 0.68 23.98 -23.16
C GLY A 181 -0.73 23.45 -23.42
N ASN A 182 -1.69 23.64 -22.51
CA ASN A 182 -3.05 23.05 -22.64
C ASN A 182 -4.16 24.06 -22.93
N PHE A 183 -3.87 25.31 -23.23
CA PHE A 183 -4.86 26.34 -23.62
C PHE A 183 -4.61 26.93 -25.02
N GLY A 184 -3.98 26.18 -25.90
CA GLY A 184 -3.77 26.55 -27.29
C GLY A 184 -4.34 25.53 -28.26
N GLU A 185 -5.59 25.84 -28.75
CA GLU A 185 -6.36 25.21 -29.84
C GLU A 185 -7.19 23.99 -29.51
#